data_a8a695d5fad8630c53ea5caf4a648330
#
_entry.id   a8a695d5fad8630c53ea5caf4a648330
#
_cell.length_a   1.000
_cell.length_b   1.000
_cell.length_c   1.000
_cell.angle_alpha   90.00
_cell.angle_beta   90.00
_cell.angle_gamma   90.00
#
_symmetry.space_group_name_H-M   'P 1'
#
loop_
_entity.id
_entity.type
_entity.pdbx_description
1 polymer ?
#
loop_
_entity_poly.entity_id
_entity_poly.type
_entity_poly.pdbx_seq_one_letter_code
_entity_poly.pdbx_strand_id
1 'polypeptide(L)'
;MANLLLAIDPVAFRIGNVEVAWYAILIVLGMMTSLTIALTQCKRIGLTTDDVIEYFLWVIPIAVVMGRLMYTFVRPDVYFDPDVWREDSTQAFIDMIALWDGGITILGGILGGFFGVVFFSIRMRKKINFGQALDLIVPVLLVGQLFGRVGNFINQEAFGKPASLLGIPEKFPFAIFIDRPSGVEAEYRDIVYSNMNQVGPDGNIGGWFAATFFYEMCWNAVGAAIAFVIWRKNKKYPGILAFFYLFWYFLGRALLEYVRIDAVPVTQTLCFVVAPIAVVLGVIYILFMENRVAFKKVNKAVLDGSVESVVLSKWEIDNYNFTAKLYNKPNKFLCWLYGETEFALAEGLTPASKETLQEYKMELKEQEKALALDEKAKNKEEWQNRWQKVKDFFQGKKGKDAPEETIKEADEIDNEADNMENAVDDIESEKDQSADTIERNDKEPSDIVTDNQ
;
A
#
# COMPACT_ATOMS: atom_id res chain seq x y z
N MET A 1 16.31 10.26 -25.42
CA MET A 1 15.04 9.94 -24.75
C MET A 1 14.40 11.15 -24.07
N ALA A 2 15.14 11.98 -23.32
CA ALA A 2 14.58 13.19 -22.68
C ALA A 2 13.95 14.18 -23.69
N ASN A 3 14.57 14.40 -24.84
CA ASN A 3 14.07 15.34 -25.85
C ASN A 3 12.78 14.88 -26.55
N LEU A 4 12.47 13.58 -26.56
CA LEU A 4 11.26 13.04 -27.17
C LEU A 4 10.03 13.21 -26.28
N LEU A 5 10.24 13.29 -24.96
CA LEU A 5 9.18 13.39 -23.96
C LEU A 5 8.71 14.84 -23.73
N LEU A 6 9.50 15.84 -24.12
CA LEU A 6 9.21 17.26 -23.92
C LEU A 6 8.15 17.83 -24.88
N ALA A 7 7.88 17.15 -25.99
CA ALA A 7 6.95 17.58 -27.04
C ALA A 7 5.62 16.82 -27.05
N ILE A 8 5.29 16.08 -25.98
CA ILE A 8 4.05 15.29 -25.95
C ILE A 8 2.86 16.25 -25.80
N ASP A 9 1.90 16.17 -26.74
CA ASP A 9 0.61 16.83 -26.60
C ASP A 9 -0.13 16.24 -25.39
N PRO A 10 -0.63 17.04 -24.44
CA PRO A 10 -1.46 16.54 -23.34
C PRO A 10 -2.68 15.75 -23.79
N VAL A 11 -3.20 16.01 -25.00
CA VAL A 11 -4.30 15.27 -25.60
C VAL A 11 -3.77 14.03 -26.32
N ALA A 12 -4.14 12.84 -25.84
CA ALA A 12 -3.74 11.58 -26.44
C ALA A 12 -4.44 11.33 -27.79
N PHE A 13 -5.75 11.55 -27.83
CA PHE A 13 -6.57 11.45 -29.03
C PHE A 13 -7.93 12.15 -28.84
N ARG A 14 -8.64 12.33 -29.95
CA ARG A 14 -9.96 12.95 -29.96
C ARG A 14 -10.99 12.01 -30.59
N ILE A 15 -12.16 11.91 -29.91
CA ILE A 15 -13.32 11.17 -30.42
C ILE A 15 -14.46 12.17 -30.59
N GLY A 16 -14.70 12.61 -31.82
CA GLY A 16 -15.62 13.71 -32.10
C GLY A 16 -15.18 14.99 -31.39
N ASN A 17 -16.00 15.51 -30.49
CA ASN A 17 -15.72 16.73 -29.72
C ASN A 17 -15.10 16.42 -28.34
N VAL A 18 -14.87 15.15 -28.01
CA VAL A 18 -14.28 14.75 -26.71
C VAL A 18 -12.78 14.58 -26.87
N GLU A 19 -12.02 15.34 -26.08
CA GLU A 19 -10.56 15.20 -26.00
C GLU A 19 -10.22 14.23 -24.85
N VAL A 20 -9.45 13.18 -25.17
CA VAL A 20 -8.95 12.23 -24.18
C VAL A 20 -7.51 12.58 -23.85
N ALA A 21 -7.29 13.04 -22.61
CA ALA A 21 -5.97 13.41 -22.14
C ALA A 21 -5.15 12.18 -21.72
N TRP A 22 -3.83 12.22 -21.92
CA TRP A 22 -2.90 11.21 -21.40
C TRP A 22 -3.02 11.03 -19.89
N TYR A 23 -3.27 12.12 -19.19
CA TYR A 23 -3.48 12.08 -17.73
C TYR A 23 -4.62 11.13 -17.33
N ALA A 24 -5.74 11.17 -18.04
CA ALA A 24 -6.88 10.27 -17.77
C ALA A 24 -6.51 8.80 -18.05
N ILE A 25 -5.82 8.53 -19.16
CA ILE A 25 -5.34 7.18 -19.49
C ILE A 25 -4.40 6.65 -18.41
N LEU A 26 -3.46 7.46 -17.95
CA LEU A 26 -2.50 7.08 -16.93
C LEU A 26 -3.18 6.80 -15.57
N ILE A 27 -4.20 7.58 -15.19
CA ILE A 27 -4.98 7.31 -13.99
C ILE A 27 -5.67 5.95 -14.11
N VAL A 28 -6.32 5.65 -15.24
CA VAL A 28 -6.99 4.36 -15.46
C VAL A 28 -5.98 3.21 -15.42
N LEU A 29 -4.82 3.37 -16.07
CA LEU A 29 -3.74 2.37 -16.02
C LEU A 29 -3.23 2.17 -14.59
N GLY A 30 -3.09 3.26 -13.82
CA GLY A 30 -2.73 3.20 -12.40
C GLY A 30 -3.77 2.43 -11.57
N MET A 31 -5.06 2.66 -11.81
CA MET A 31 -6.15 1.93 -11.15
C MET A 31 -6.14 0.45 -11.52
N MET A 32 -5.96 0.10 -12.81
CA MET A 32 -5.88 -1.28 -13.27
C MET A 32 -4.67 -2.02 -12.70
N THR A 33 -3.51 -1.36 -12.68
CA THR A 33 -2.29 -1.91 -12.06
C THR A 33 -2.49 -2.14 -10.57
N SER A 34 -3.08 -1.17 -9.87
CA SER A 34 -3.41 -1.27 -8.45
C SER A 34 -4.37 -2.43 -8.16
N LEU A 35 -5.43 -2.57 -8.96
CA LEU A 35 -6.37 -3.68 -8.87
C LEU A 35 -5.67 -5.03 -9.11
N THR A 36 -4.85 -5.13 -10.16
CA THR A 36 -4.10 -6.35 -10.48
C THR A 36 -3.20 -6.77 -9.32
N ILE A 37 -2.44 -5.83 -8.73
CA ILE A 37 -1.59 -6.10 -7.56
C ILE A 37 -2.46 -6.59 -6.38
N ALA A 38 -3.59 -5.93 -6.09
CA ALA A 38 -4.50 -6.33 -5.02
C ALA A 38 -5.06 -7.75 -5.24
N LEU A 39 -5.46 -8.08 -6.48
CA LEU A 39 -5.95 -9.41 -6.85
C LEU A 39 -4.91 -10.51 -6.66
N THR A 40 -3.61 -10.24 -6.91
CA THR A 40 -2.55 -11.24 -6.67
C THR A 40 -2.37 -11.57 -5.18
N GLN A 41 -2.83 -10.69 -4.28
CA GLN A 41 -2.63 -10.82 -2.83
C GLN A 41 -3.92 -11.18 -2.06
N CYS A 42 -5.08 -11.22 -2.71
CA CYS A 42 -6.38 -11.40 -2.06
C CYS A 42 -6.45 -12.66 -1.19
N LYS A 43 -5.95 -13.79 -1.67
CA LYS A 43 -5.96 -15.06 -0.94
C LYS A 43 -5.18 -15.01 0.38
N ARG A 44 -4.12 -14.18 0.48
CA ARG A 44 -3.28 -14.05 1.68
C ARG A 44 -4.01 -13.42 2.86
N ILE A 45 -5.03 -12.61 2.58
CA ILE A 45 -5.84 -11.93 3.58
C ILE A 45 -7.23 -12.56 3.74
N GLY A 46 -7.46 -13.72 3.13
CA GLY A 46 -8.72 -14.46 3.23
C GLY A 46 -9.85 -13.89 2.37
N LEU A 47 -9.53 -13.09 1.34
CA LEU A 47 -10.49 -12.56 0.38
C LEU A 47 -10.47 -13.36 -0.93
N THR A 48 -11.60 -13.38 -1.61
CA THR A 48 -11.71 -13.85 -3.00
C THR A 48 -11.40 -12.72 -3.98
N THR A 49 -11.23 -13.05 -5.26
CA THR A 49 -11.12 -12.05 -6.34
C THR A 49 -12.35 -11.14 -6.39
N ASP A 50 -13.54 -11.69 -6.20
CA ASP A 50 -14.78 -10.93 -6.23
C ASP A 50 -14.88 -9.94 -5.06
N ASP A 51 -14.42 -10.33 -3.87
CA ASP A 51 -14.36 -9.43 -2.70
C ASP A 51 -13.44 -8.24 -2.96
N VAL A 52 -12.29 -8.44 -3.63
CA VAL A 52 -11.37 -7.34 -3.97
C VAL A 52 -11.95 -6.45 -5.07
N ILE A 53 -12.59 -7.02 -6.07
CA ILE A 53 -13.30 -6.24 -7.10
C ILE A 53 -14.41 -5.41 -6.43
N GLU A 54 -15.21 -6.03 -5.54
CA GLU A 54 -16.23 -5.31 -4.76
C GLU A 54 -15.63 -4.17 -3.94
N TYR A 55 -14.44 -4.37 -3.33
CA TYR A 55 -13.73 -3.34 -2.59
C TYR A 55 -13.45 -2.11 -3.45
N PHE A 56 -12.87 -2.30 -4.64
CA PHE A 56 -12.57 -1.21 -5.56
C PHE A 56 -13.84 -0.52 -6.07
N LEU A 57 -14.90 -1.30 -6.35
CA LEU A 57 -16.20 -0.78 -6.79
C LEU A 57 -16.89 0.10 -5.74
N TRP A 58 -16.61 -0.07 -4.46
CA TRP A 58 -17.12 0.80 -3.41
C TRP A 58 -16.19 1.98 -3.12
N VAL A 59 -14.90 1.73 -2.97
CA VAL A 59 -13.94 2.74 -2.52
C VAL A 59 -13.75 3.84 -3.57
N ILE A 60 -13.59 3.47 -4.84
CA ILE A 60 -13.33 4.45 -5.91
C ILE A 60 -14.50 5.41 -6.13
N PRO A 61 -15.76 4.95 -6.33
CA PRO A 61 -16.87 5.89 -6.51
C PRO A 61 -17.10 6.77 -5.29
N ILE A 62 -17.01 6.23 -4.08
CA ILE A 62 -17.15 7.04 -2.85
C ILE A 62 -16.06 8.12 -2.79
N ALA A 63 -14.81 7.77 -3.12
CA ALA A 63 -13.71 8.73 -3.15
C ALA A 63 -13.93 9.84 -4.18
N VAL A 64 -14.39 9.49 -5.38
CA VAL A 64 -14.65 10.45 -6.46
C VAL A 64 -15.82 11.39 -6.08
N VAL A 65 -16.93 10.83 -5.61
CA VAL A 65 -18.10 11.62 -5.18
C VAL A 65 -17.74 12.58 -4.05
N MET A 66 -17.02 12.08 -3.03
CA MET A 66 -16.57 12.93 -1.92
C MET A 66 -15.57 14.00 -2.37
N GLY A 67 -14.71 13.66 -3.34
CA GLY A 67 -13.79 14.61 -3.96
C GLY A 67 -14.52 15.77 -4.64
N ARG A 68 -15.61 15.49 -5.36
CA ARG A 68 -16.45 16.50 -5.97
C ARG A 68 -17.24 17.30 -4.94
N LEU A 69 -17.89 16.64 -4.00
CA LEU A 69 -18.63 17.32 -2.94
C LEU A 69 -17.74 18.28 -2.13
N MET A 70 -16.54 17.85 -1.77
CA MET A 70 -15.59 18.73 -1.09
C MET A 70 -15.20 19.94 -1.95
N TYR A 71 -15.04 19.76 -3.26
CA TYR A 71 -14.73 20.87 -4.17
C TYR A 71 -15.84 21.91 -4.18
N THR A 72 -17.10 21.48 -4.23
CA THR A 72 -18.25 22.41 -4.19
C THR A 72 -18.33 23.19 -2.88
N PHE A 73 -17.99 22.57 -1.74
CA PHE A 73 -17.92 23.25 -0.45
C PHE A 73 -16.75 24.22 -0.32
N VAL A 74 -15.63 23.95 -1.00
CA VAL A 74 -14.47 24.87 -0.99
C VAL A 74 -14.70 26.08 -1.90
N ARG A 75 -15.63 25.99 -2.85
CA ARG A 75 -15.98 27.07 -3.77
C ARG A 75 -17.43 27.52 -3.59
N PRO A 76 -17.79 28.02 -2.39
CA PRO A 76 -19.16 28.46 -2.11
C PRO A 76 -19.58 29.65 -2.97
N ASP A 77 -18.64 30.49 -3.38
CA ASP A 77 -18.79 31.61 -4.28
C ASP A 77 -19.38 31.23 -5.64
N VAL A 78 -19.11 30.02 -6.10
CA VAL A 78 -19.56 29.49 -7.40
C VAL A 78 -20.83 28.66 -7.29
N TYR A 79 -20.88 27.76 -6.31
CA TYR A 79 -21.92 26.71 -6.23
C TYR A 79 -23.07 27.03 -5.29
N PHE A 80 -22.89 28.02 -4.38
CA PHE A 80 -23.91 28.41 -3.41
C PHE A 80 -24.34 29.90 -3.56
N ASP A 81 -24.05 30.51 -4.71
CA ASP A 81 -24.52 31.86 -5.04
C ASP A 81 -26.05 31.82 -5.15
N PRO A 82 -26.78 32.65 -4.34
CA PRO A 82 -28.24 32.70 -4.35
C PRO A 82 -28.81 33.10 -5.71
N ASP A 83 -28.08 33.86 -6.51
CA ASP A 83 -28.61 34.37 -7.78
C ASP A 83 -28.56 33.25 -8.82
N VAL A 84 -27.52 32.42 -8.84
CA VAL A 84 -27.44 31.19 -9.68
C VAL A 84 -28.59 30.21 -9.38
N TRP A 85 -28.92 30.05 -8.09
CA TRP A 85 -29.99 29.14 -7.66
C TRP A 85 -31.39 29.71 -7.98
N ARG A 86 -31.52 31.03 -8.08
CA ARG A 86 -32.80 31.65 -8.48
C ARG A 86 -33.06 31.60 -9.96
N GLU A 87 -31.99 31.65 -10.79
CA GLU A 87 -32.12 31.58 -12.24
C GLU A 87 -32.51 30.14 -12.70
N ASP A 88 -31.75 29.15 -12.32
CA ASP A 88 -32.06 27.72 -12.62
C ASP A 88 -31.49 26.80 -11.52
N SER A 89 -32.35 26.46 -10.57
CA SER A 89 -31.99 25.56 -9.47
C SER A 89 -31.63 24.13 -9.92
N THR A 90 -32.19 23.70 -11.06
CA THR A 90 -31.90 22.37 -11.60
C THR A 90 -30.49 22.32 -12.19
N GLN A 91 -30.13 23.34 -12.98
CA GLN A 91 -28.80 23.43 -13.55
C GLN A 91 -27.74 23.65 -12.44
N ALA A 92 -28.01 24.51 -11.46
CA ALA A 92 -27.14 24.72 -10.31
C ALA A 92 -26.86 23.40 -9.55
N PHE A 93 -27.87 22.55 -9.36
CA PHE A 93 -27.70 21.23 -8.74
C PHE A 93 -26.88 20.28 -9.63
N ILE A 94 -27.15 20.26 -10.95
CA ILE A 94 -26.36 19.46 -11.88
C ILE A 94 -24.89 19.88 -11.86
N ASP A 95 -24.60 21.18 -11.86
CA ASP A 95 -23.24 21.71 -11.83
C ASP A 95 -22.51 21.34 -10.53
N MET A 96 -23.22 21.23 -9.41
CA MET A 96 -22.61 20.75 -8.16
C MET A 96 -22.09 19.31 -8.25
N ILE A 97 -22.82 18.42 -8.94
CA ILE A 97 -22.48 16.98 -9.02
C ILE A 97 -21.76 16.60 -10.32
N ALA A 98 -21.63 17.53 -11.26
CA ALA A 98 -21.04 17.30 -12.59
C ALA A 98 -19.56 16.95 -12.51
N LEU A 99 -19.27 15.66 -12.54
CA LEU A 99 -17.89 15.13 -12.50
C LEU A 99 -17.14 15.43 -13.81
N TRP A 100 -17.84 15.58 -14.92
CA TRP A 100 -17.28 15.83 -16.24
C TRP A 100 -16.75 17.26 -16.44
N ASP A 101 -17.14 18.20 -15.59
CA ASP A 101 -16.65 19.58 -15.60
C ASP A 101 -15.34 19.74 -14.80
N GLY A 102 -14.78 18.64 -14.29
CA GLY A 102 -13.59 18.66 -13.46
C GLY A 102 -13.89 19.11 -12.02
N GLY A 103 -12.89 19.69 -11.35
CA GLY A 103 -13.06 20.19 -9.97
C GLY A 103 -13.26 19.06 -8.96
N ILE A 104 -12.21 18.29 -8.71
CA ILE A 104 -12.14 17.25 -7.68
C ILE A 104 -11.02 17.60 -6.71
N THR A 105 -11.30 17.67 -5.40
CA THR A 105 -10.27 17.91 -4.40
C THR A 105 -9.62 16.61 -3.96
N ILE A 106 -8.30 16.64 -3.80
CA ILE A 106 -7.54 15.50 -3.25
C ILE A 106 -7.98 15.19 -1.83
N LEU A 107 -8.24 16.22 -1.02
CA LEU A 107 -8.69 16.04 0.37
C LEU A 107 -10.03 15.31 0.44
N GLY A 108 -10.99 15.68 -0.41
CA GLY A 108 -12.28 14.98 -0.52
C GLY A 108 -12.09 13.53 -0.98
N GLY A 109 -11.20 13.29 -1.93
CA GLY A 109 -10.84 11.93 -2.38
C GLY A 109 -10.26 11.06 -1.26
N ILE A 110 -9.37 11.61 -0.43
CA ILE A 110 -8.80 10.91 0.74
C ILE A 110 -9.88 10.58 1.77
N LEU A 111 -10.73 11.56 2.12
CA LEU A 111 -11.82 11.34 3.06
C LEU A 111 -12.83 10.32 2.53
N GLY A 112 -13.21 10.43 1.25
CA GLY A 112 -14.11 9.47 0.61
C GLY A 112 -13.51 8.08 0.54
N GLY A 113 -12.22 7.96 0.21
CA GLY A 113 -11.48 6.69 0.25
C GLY A 113 -11.49 6.07 1.65
N PHE A 114 -11.25 6.88 2.68
CA PHE A 114 -11.34 6.43 4.07
C PHE A 114 -12.74 5.91 4.43
N PHE A 115 -13.80 6.66 4.11
CA PHE A 115 -15.17 6.20 4.33
C PHE A 115 -15.51 4.95 3.52
N GLY A 116 -15.01 4.82 2.29
CA GLY A 116 -15.15 3.62 1.48
C GLY A 116 -14.52 2.40 2.15
N VAL A 117 -13.31 2.54 2.70
CA VAL A 117 -12.63 1.47 3.46
C VAL A 117 -13.42 1.10 4.72
N VAL A 118 -13.92 2.08 5.47
CA VAL A 118 -14.78 1.84 6.66
C VAL A 118 -16.03 1.06 6.26
N PHE A 119 -16.73 1.53 5.23
CA PHE A 119 -17.94 0.88 4.73
C PHE A 119 -17.68 -0.58 4.32
N PHE A 120 -16.65 -0.81 3.52
CA PHE A 120 -16.26 -2.16 3.11
C PHE A 120 -15.89 -3.05 4.29
N SER A 121 -15.16 -2.52 5.26
CA SER A 121 -14.76 -3.27 6.46
C SER A 121 -15.97 -3.70 7.31
N ILE A 122 -16.99 -2.84 7.41
CA ILE A 122 -18.25 -3.18 8.09
C ILE A 122 -19.00 -4.27 7.33
N ARG A 123 -19.08 -4.14 6.00
CA ARG A 123 -19.74 -5.12 5.13
C ARG A 123 -19.04 -6.47 5.17
N MET A 124 -17.72 -6.51 5.12
CA MET A 124 -16.89 -7.72 5.09
C MET A 124 -16.35 -8.14 6.47
N ARG A 125 -16.95 -7.64 7.57
CA ARG A 125 -16.48 -7.86 8.95
C ARG A 125 -16.30 -9.34 9.37
N LYS A 126 -16.93 -10.28 8.65
CA LYS A 126 -16.78 -11.71 8.89
C LYS A 126 -15.52 -12.30 8.23
N LYS A 127 -14.96 -11.63 7.22
CA LYS A 127 -13.79 -12.06 6.45
C LYS A 127 -12.52 -11.32 6.85
N ILE A 128 -12.62 -9.98 6.96
CA ILE A 128 -11.48 -9.10 7.28
C ILE A 128 -11.83 -8.06 8.32
N ASN A 129 -10.81 -7.57 9.02
CA ASN A 129 -10.93 -6.42 9.92
C ASN A 129 -10.51 -5.12 9.20
N PHE A 130 -10.80 -3.97 9.83
CA PHE A 130 -10.49 -2.64 9.30
C PHE A 130 -8.99 -2.45 9.00
N GLY A 131 -8.09 -2.95 9.86
CA GLY A 131 -6.65 -2.87 9.63
C GLY A 131 -6.21 -3.63 8.37
N GLN A 132 -6.75 -4.83 8.14
CA GLN A 132 -6.46 -5.60 6.92
C GLN A 132 -6.98 -4.89 5.66
N ALA A 133 -8.13 -4.22 5.74
CA ALA A 133 -8.65 -3.43 4.63
C ALA A 133 -7.76 -2.22 4.32
N LEU A 134 -7.21 -1.55 5.35
CA LEU A 134 -6.21 -0.49 5.18
C LEU A 134 -4.91 -1.03 4.56
N ASP A 135 -4.43 -2.19 5.02
CA ASP A 135 -3.21 -2.80 4.50
C ASP A 135 -3.34 -3.22 3.03
N LEU A 136 -4.56 -3.50 2.57
CA LEU A 136 -4.82 -3.79 1.15
C LEU A 136 -4.65 -2.55 0.27
N ILE A 137 -5.12 -1.37 0.73
CA ILE A 137 -5.13 -0.17 -0.10
C ILE A 137 -3.79 0.56 -0.14
N VAL A 138 -3.00 0.56 0.93
CA VAL A 138 -1.80 1.39 1.05
C VAL A 138 -0.74 1.12 -0.02
N PRO A 139 -0.31 -0.13 -0.29
CA PRO A 139 0.68 -0.38 -1.34
C PRO A 139 0.19 0.03 -2.73
N VAL A 140 -1.09 -0.22 -3.02
CA VAL A 140 -1.68 0.09 -4.33
C VAL A 140 -1.96 1.58 -4.50
N LEU A 141 -2.21 2.31 -3.41
CA LEU A 141 -2.35 3.76 -3.43
C LEU A 141 -1.04 4.44 -3.85
N LEU A 142 0.10 3.99 -3.29
CA LEU A 142 1.42 4.48 -3.68
C LEU A 142 1.72 4.21 -5.16
N VAL A 143 1.32 3.04 -5.67
CA VAL A 143 1.42 2.71 -7.11
C VAL A 143 0.53 3.64 -7.94
N GLY A 144 -0.71 3.89 -7.54
CA GLY A 144 -1.60 4.85 -8.23
C GLY A 144 -1.00 6.25 -8.28
N GLN A 145 -0.36 6.70 -7.21
CA GLN A 145 0.34 8.00 -7.16
C GLN A 145 1.50 8.09 -8.16
N LEU A 146 2.21 7.00 -8.46
CA LEU A 146 3.24 6.98 -9.49
C LEU A 146 2.68 7.38 -10.86
N PHE A 147 1.57 6.78 -11.26
CA PHE A 147 0.93 7.09 -12.54
C PHE A 147 0.44 8.54 -12.60
N GLY A 148 -0.10 9.06 -11.49
CA GLY A 148 -0.49 10.47 -11.39
C GLY A 148 0.70 11.41 -11.64
N ARG A 149 1.90 11.10 -11.13
CA ARG A 149 3.11 11.91 -11.35
C ARG A 149 3.61 11.87 -12.79
N VAL A 150 3.44 10.75 -13.49
CA VAL A 150 3.69 10.70 -14.94
C VAL A 150 2.73 11.62 -15.69
N GLY A 151 1.47 11.67 -15.26
CA GLY A 151 0.48 12.61 -15.81
C GLY A 151 0.87 14.07 -15.61
N ASN A 152 1.32 14.45 -14.39
CA ASN A 152 1.82 15.80 -14.14
C ASN A 152 3.01 16.17 -15.04
N PHE A 153 3.90 15.22 -15.33
CA PHE A 153 4.99 15.42 -16.28
C PHE A 153 4.48 15.77 -17.69
N ILE A 154 3.54 15.01 -18.22
CA ILE A 154 2.98 15.25 -19.56
C ILE A 154 2.25 16.60 -19.63
N ASN A 155 1.52 16.95 -18.60
CA ASN A 155 0.80 18.22 -18.50
C ASN A 155 1.72 19.42 -18.19
N GLN A 156 3.00 19.19 -17.91
CA GLN A 156 3.94 20.21 -17.46
C GLN A 156 3.39 21.01 -16.26
N GLU A 157 2.85 20.30 -15.27
CA GLU A 157 2.29 20.85 -14.03
C GLU A 157 2.99 20.30 -12.80
N ALA A 158 2.82 20.93 -11.63
CA ALA A 158 3.43 20.50 -10.36
C ALA A 158 4.97 20.34 -10.43
N PHE A 159 5.63 21.17 -11.20
CA PHE A 159 7.09 21.30 -11.24
C PHE A 159 7.60 22.13 -10.05
N GLY A 160 8.92 22.16 -9.88
CA GLY A 160 9.55 22.88 -8.76
C GLY A 160 10.01 24.29 -9.10
N LYS A 161 10.82 24.86 -8.23
CA LYS A 161 11.47 26.16 -8.42
C LYS A 161 12.41 26.14 -9.62
N PRO A 162 12.70 27.30 -10.22
CA PRO A 162 13.72 27.42 -11.26
C PRO A 162 15.05 26.78 -10.84
N ALA A 163 15.68 26.02 -11.74
CA ALA A 163 16.93 25.31 -11.45
C ALA A 163 18.05 26.26 -11.07
N SER A 164 18.07 27.47 -11.70
CA SER A 164 19.01 28.54 -11.38
C SER A 164 18.92 29.02 -9.94
N LEU A 165 17.70 29.13 -9.38
CA LEU A 165 17.47 29.55 -7.99
C LEU A 165 17.90 28.48 -6.98
N LEU A 166 17.83 27.20 -7.36
CA LEU A 166 18.23 26.08 -6.51
C LEU A 166 19.69 25.70 -6.66
N GLY A 167 20.40 26.25 -7.65
CA GLY A 167 21.78 25.88 -7.97
C GLY A 167 21.93 24.42 -8.42
N ILE A 168 20.89 23.83 -9.00
CA ILE A 168 20.89 22.45 -9.50
C ILE A 168 21.18 22.41 -11.00
N PRO A 169 21.75 21.29 -11.53
CA PRO A 169 22.05 21.15 -12.95
C PRO A 169 20.78 21.27 -13.83
N GLU A 170 20.87 22.08 -14.87
CA GLU A 170 19.81 22.27 -15.88
C GLU A 170 19.73 21.06 -16.85
N LYS A 171 19.50 19.88 -16.27
CA LYS A 171 19.36 18.61 -17.01
C LYS A 171 18.60 17.59 -16.18
N PHE A 172 17.90 16.66 -16.88
CA PHE A 172 17.30 15.49 -16.25
C PHE A 172 18.37 14.58 -15.60
N PRO A 173 18.17 14.01 -14.41
CA PRO A 173 16.92 13.99 -13.63
C PRO A 173 16.75 15.14 -12.63
N PHE A 174 17.67 16.10 -12.54
CA PHE A 174 17.63 17.19 -11.56
C PHE A 174 16.60 18.26 -11.96
N ALA A 175 16.58 18.64 -13.22
CA ALA A 175 15.66 19.61 -13.74
C ALA A 175 15.02 19.12 -15.05
N ILE A 176 13.90 19.71 -15.40
CA ILE A 176 13.22 19.49 -16.66
C ILE A 176 12.95 20.83 -17.33
N PHE A 177 12.97 20.82 -18.65
CA PHE A 177 12.62 21.98 -19.46
C PHE A 177 11.10 22.10 -19.55
N ILE A 178 10.53 23.25 -19.20
CA ILE A 178 9.11 23.58 -19.26
C ILE A 178 8.90 24.69 -20.26
N ASP A 179 8.12 24.43 -21.30
CA ASP A 179 7.75 25.39 -22.35
C ASP A 179 6.26 25.76 -22.33
N ARG A 180 5.44 24.92 -21.70
CA ARG A 180 3.98 25.10 -21.57
C ARG A 180 3.52 24.88 -20.14
N PRO A 181 3.89 25.79 -19.19
CA PRO A 181 3.53 25.62 -17.79
C PRO A 181 2.02 25.61 -17.61
N SER A 182 1.50 24.59 -16.93
CA SER A 182 0.09 24.42 -16.62
C SER A 182 -0.13 24.46 -15.11
N GLY A 183 -1.31 24.89 -14.67
CA GLY A 183 -1.70 24.90 -13.26
C GLY A 183 -0.91 25.87 -12.38
N VAL A 184 -0.27 26.90 -12.95
CA VAL A 184 0.50 27.89 -12.21
C VAL A 184 -0.44 28.88 -11.52
N GLU A 185 -0.45 28.91 -10.19
CA GLU A 185 -1.20 29.86 -9.41
C GLU A 185 -0.73 31.31 -9.68
N ALA A 186 -1.65 32.27 -9.52
CA ALA A 186 -1.38 33.69 -9.85
C ALA A 186 -0.17 34.25 -9.12
N GLU A 187 0.03 33.85 -7.87
CA GLU A 187 1.14 34.27 -7.01
C GLU A 187 2.52 33.90 -7.56
N TYR A 188 2.64 32.77 -8.27
CA TYR A 188 3.93 32.26 -8.75
C TYR A 188 4.19 32.55 -10.23
N ARG A 189 3.27 33.18 -10.94
CA ARG A 189 3.37 33.47 -12.37
C ARG A 189 4.62 34.29 -12.71
N ASP A 190 4.88 35.34 -11.98
CA ASP A 190 6.02 36.22 -12.23
C ASP A 190 7.36 35.46 -12.13
N ILE A 191 7.49 34.60 -11.12
CA ILE A 191 8.69 33.78 -10.93
C ILE A 191 8.84 32.74 -12.07
N VAL A 192 7.74 32.12 -12.52
CA VAL A 192 7.78 31.16 -13.60
C VAL A 192 8.14 31.83 -14.91
N TYR A 193 7.37 32.84 -15.33
CA TYR A 193 7.54 33.45 -16.66
C TYR A 193 8.81 34.28 -16.77
N SER A 194 9.33 34.86 -15.70
CA SER A 194 10.65 35.55 -15.75
C SER A 194 11.82 34.60 -15.96
N ASN A 195 11.66 33.31 -15.65
CA ASN A 195 12.68 32.28 -15.88
C ASN A 195 12.48 31.49 -17.17
N MET A 196 11.47 31.82 -17.99
CA MET A 196 11.19 31.19 -19.27
C MET A 196 11.79 32.02 -20.43
N ASN A 197 13.11 32.15 -20.44
CA ASN A 197 13.85 32.95 -21.41
C ASN A 197 14.96 32.15 -22.14
N GLN A 198 14.95 30.84 -21.99
CA GLN A 198 15.93 29.94 -22.58
C GLN A 198 15.33 29.19 -23.79
N VAL A 199 16.17 28.84 -24.76
CA VAL A 199 15.78 27.97 -25.89
C VAL A 199 16.04 26.53 -25.47
N GLY A 200 14.99 25.74 -25.47
CA GLY A 200 15.04 24.33 -25.09
C GLY A 200 15.60 23.39 -26.16
N PRO A 201 15.73 22.13 -25.83
CA PRO A 201 16.24 21.10 -26.74
C PRO A 201 15.39 20.88 -27.99
N ASP A 202 14.13 21.28 -27.95
CA ASP A 202 13.14 21.23 -29.04
C ASP A 202 13.02 22.56 -29.83
N GLY A 203 13.80 23.59 -29.43
CA GLY A 203 13.75 24.92 -30.06
C GLY A 203 12.69 25.85 -29.49
N ASN A 204 11.83 25.39 -28.56
CA ASN A 204 10.84 26.23 -27.94
C ASN A 204 11.46 27.12 -26.85
N ILE A 205 10.82 28.25 -26.55
CA ILE A 205 11.22 29.13 -25.46
C ILE A 205 10.58 28.60 -24.17
N GLY A 206 11.38 28.43 -23.13
CA GLY A 206 10.94 27.92 -21.85
C GLY A 206 11.98 28.16 -20.76
N GLY A 207 11.97 27.35 -19.73
CA GLY A 207 12.94 27.41 -18.62
C GLY A 207 13.17 26.05 -17.98
N TRP A 208 14.28 25.95 -17.26
CA TRP A 208 14.61 24.76 -16.49
C TRP A 208 14.09 24.85 -15.06
N PHE A 209 13.24 23.91 -14.68
CA PHE A 209 12.64 23.83 -13.37
C PHE A 209 12.92 22.48 -12.71
N ALA A 210 13.00 22.44 -11.36
CA ALA A 210 13.21 21.21 -10.67
C ALA A 210 12.13 20.17 -10.98
N ALA A 211 12.55 18.94 -11.28
CA ALA A 211 11.68 17.85 -11.71
C ALA A 211 10.96 17.20 -10.51
N THR A 212 10.16 17.96 -9.76
CA THR A 212 9.50 17.52 -8.51
C THR A 212 8.60 16.33 -8.72
N PHE A 213 7.85 16.27 -9.82
CA PHE A 213 7.04 15.09 -10.15
C PHE A 213 7.90 13.81 -10.31
N PHE A 214 9.11 13.91 -10.87
CA PHE A 214 10.04 12.79 -10.96
C PHE A 214 10.58 12.39 -9.58
N TYR A 215 10.92 13.35 -8.73
CA TYR A 215 11.35 13.06 -7.37
C TYR A 215 10.24 12.38 -6.57
N GLU A 216 8.99 12.89 -6.66
CA GLU A 216 7.84 12.28 -6.01
C GLU A 216 7.53 10.88 -6.59
N MET A 217 7.72 10.68 -7.89
CA MET A 217 7.59 9.37 -8.53
C MET A 217 8.59 8.36 -7.93
N CYS A 218 9.88 8.72 -7.85
CA CYS A 218 10.91 7.87 -7.26
C CYS A 218 10.62 7.59 -5.78
N TRP A 219 10.21 8.61 -5.03
CA TRP A 219 9.84 8.49 -3.62
C TRP A 219 8.68 7.50 -3.44
N ASN A 220 7.61 7.64 -4.22
CA ASN A 220 6.45 6.76 -4.17
C ASN A 220 6.79 5.32 -4.63
N ALA A 221 7.70 5.16 -5.60
CA ALA A 221 8.17 3.84 -6.02
C ALA A 221 8.87 3.09 -4.89
N VAL A 222 9.80 3.77 -4.20
CA VAL A 222 10.51 3.21 -3.04
C VAL A 222 9.51 2.90 -1.92
N GLY A 223 8.60 3.84 -1.63
CA GLY A 223 7.54 3.64 -0.64
C GLY A 223 6.63 2.45 -0.96
N ALA A 224 6.22 2.30 -2.21
CA ALA A 224 5.42 1.16 -2.66
C ALA A 224 6.17 -0.17 -2.49
N ALA A 225 7.45 -0.22 -2.86
CA ALA A 225 8.29 -1.41 -2.67
C ALA A 225 8.43 -1.79 -1.20
N ILE A 226 8.69 -0.82 -0.32
CA ILE A 226 8.78 -1.05 1.13
C ILE A 226 7.42 -1.49 1.69
N ALA A 227 6.34 -0.79 1.34
CA ALA A 227 4.98 -1.15 1.76
C ALA A 227 4.61 -2.57 1.34
N PHE A 228 4.96 -2.97 0.11
CA PHE A 228 4.73 -4.31 -0.38
C PHE A 228 5.52 -5.38 0.39
N VAL A 229 6.78 -5.12 0.73
CA VAL A 229 7.60 -6.02 1.56
C VAL A 229 7.00 -6.14 2.98
N ILE A 230 6.61 -5.02 3.59
CA ILE A 230 5.94 -5.02 4.91
C ILE A 230 4.65 -5.83 4.81
N TRP A 231 3.82 -5.58 3.81
CA TRP A 231 2.55 -6.27 3.60
C TRP A 231 2.73 -7.79 3.46
N ARG A 232 3.73 -8.21 2.71
CA ARG A 232 4.04 -9.65 2.54
C ARG A 232 4.55 -10.31 3.80
N LYS A 233 5.33 -9.62 4.62
CA LYS A 233 5.95 -10.17 5.83
C LYS A 233 5.08 -10.00 7.08
N ASN A 234 4.26 -8.95 7.14
CA ASN A 234 3.47 -8.64 8.32
C ASN A 234 2.14 -9.38 8.32
N LYS A 235 2.03 -10.40 9.16
CA LYS A 235 0.76 -11.07 9.48
C LYS A 235 0.20 -10.66 10.86
N LYS A 236 1.04 -10.04 11.70
CA LYS A 236 0.78 -9.84 13.12
C LYS A 236 0.08 -8.51 13.45
N TYR A 237 0.37 -7.46 12.68
CA TYR A 237 -0.10 -6.10 12.97
C TYR A 237 -0.97 -5.55 11.83
N PRO A 238 -2.24 -5.99 11.71
CA PRO A 238 -3.12 -5.51 10.65
C PRO A 238 -3.36 -4.01 10.79
N GLY A 239 -3.10 -3.22 9.74
CA GLY A 239 -3.25 -1.77 9.74
C GLY A 239 -1.94 -0.99 9.95
N ILE A 240 -0.80 -1.67 10.18
CA ILE A 240 0.49 -0.99 10.35
C ILE A 240 0.90 -0.18 9.13
N LEU A 241 0.47 -0.60 7.94
CA LEU A 241 0.77 0.11 6.70
C LEU A 241 0.14 1.51 6.64
N ALA A 242 -0.97 1.74 7.34
CA ALA A 242 -1.54 3.08 7.44
C ALA A 242 -0.59 4.06 8.13
N PHE A 243 0.05 3.64 9.24
CA PHE A 243 1.05 4.46 9.94
C PHE A 243 2.31 4.65 9.09
N PHE A 244 2.75 3.58 8.39
CA PHE A 244 3.84 3.68 7.43
C PHE A 244 3.52 4.69 6.33
N TYR A 245 2.33 4.65 5.74
CA TYR A 245 1.91 5.58 4.70
C TYR A 245 1.87 7.02 5.18
N LEU A 246 1.30 7.27 6.35
CA LEU A 246 1.28 8.61 6.94
C LEU A 246 2.72 9.14 7.14
N PHE A 247 3.59 8.33 7.75
CA PHE A 247 4.99 8.69 7.90
C PHE A 247 5.65 8.98 6.55
N TRP A 248 5.55 8.05 5.59
CA TRP A 248 6.21 8.13 4.29
C TRP A 248 5.74 9.33 3.47
N TYR A 249 4.42 9.52 3.40
CA TYR A 249 3.81 10.63 2.67
C TYR A 249 4.21 11.99 3.26
N PHE A 250 4.04 12.17 4.56
CA PHE A 250 4.34 13.45 5.21
C PHE A 250 5.85 13.75 5.23
N LEU A 251 6.70 12.73 5.39
CA LEU A 251 8.14 12.91 5.27
C LEU A 251 8.54 13.32 3.85
N GLY A 252 8.06 12.62 2.84
CA GLY A 252 8.32 12.97 1.44
C GLY A 252 7.82 14.38 1.10
N ARG A 253 6.62 14.72 1.57
CA ARG A 253 6.06 16.05 1.38
C ARG A 253 6.90 17.13 2.07
N ALA A 254 7.33 16.90 3.30
CA ALA A 254 8.19 17.84 4.04
C ALA A 254 9.53 18.11 3.33
N LEU A 255 10.16 17.05 2.78
CA LEU A 255 11.43 17.19 2.05
C LEU A 255 11.24 17.89 0.70
N LEU A 256 10.19 17.56 -0.02
CA LEU A 256 9.93 18.11 -1.35
C LEU A 256 9.42 19.56 -1.33
N GLU A 257 8.84 20.02 -0.24
CA GLU A 257 8.35 21.38 -0.09
C GLU A 257 9.47 22.44 -0.27
N TYR A 258 10.73 22.09 0.04
CA TYR A 258 11.88 22.99 -0.21
C TYR A 258 12.08 23.28 -1.69
N VAL A 259 11.75 22.32 -2.55
CA VAL A 259 12.02 22.36 -3.99
C VAL A 259 10.79 22.85 -4.77
N ARG A 260 9.59 22.74 -4.19
CA ARG A 260 8.33 23.12 -4.84
C ARG A 260 8.22 24.62 -5.02
N ILE A 261 7.61 25.05 -6.12
CA ILE A 261 7.35 26.44 -6.40
C ILE A 261 6.20 27.00 -5.58
N ASP A 262 5.16 26.18 -5.38
CA ASP A 262 3.95 26.42 -4.63
C ASP A 262 4.07 25.99 -3.15
N ALA A 263 5.26 26.18 -2.58
CA ALA A 263 5.56 25.77 -1.21
C ALA A 263 4.82 26.64 -0.18
N VAL A 264 4.01 26.00 0.66
CA VAL A 264 3.30 26.67 1.75
C VAL A 264 4.02 26.39 3.08
N PRO A 265 4.60 27.41 3.76
CA PRO A 265 5.40 27.19 4.98
C PRO A 265 4.63 26.48 6.09
N VAL A 266 3.33 26.73 6.21
CA VAL A 266 2.46 26.03 7.19
C VAL A 266 2.36 24.54 6.86
N THR A 267 2.22 24.18 5.57
CA THR A 267 2.17 22.80 5.12
C THR A 267 3.47 22.08 5.44
N GLN A 268 4.62 22.71 5.19
CA GLN A 268 5.93 22.14 5.50
C GLN A 268 6.09 21.86 6.99
N THR A 269 5.77 22.85 7.83
CA THR A 269 5.82 22.69 9.30
C THR A 269 4.91 21.57 9.76
N LEU A 270 3.67 21.53 9.26
CA LEU A 270 2.71 20.48 9.58
C LEU A 270 3.25 19.09 9.21
N CYS A 271 3.85 18.95 8.02
CA CYS A 271 4.42 17.68 7.57
C CYS A 271 5.58 17.21 8.46
N PHE A 272 6.47 18.10 8.90
CA PHE A 272 7.55 17.77 9.84
C PHE A 272 7.03 17.36 11.23
N VAL A 273 5.85 17.82 11.63
CA VAL A 273 5.22 17.44 12.90
C VAL A 273 4.47 16.10 12.75
N VAL A 274 3.70 15.93 11.67
CA VAL A 274 2.87 14.73 11.48
C VAL A 274 3.70 13.48 11.20
N ALA A 275 4.81 13.58 10.46
CA ALA A 275 5.64 12.41 10.16
C ALA A 275 6.18 11.71 11.42
N PRO A 276 6.84 12.36 12.39
CA PRO A 276 7.26 11.70 13.62
C PRO A 276 6.10 11.25 14.50
N ILE A 277 4.99 11.99 14.54
CA ILE A 277 3.78 11.56 15.24
C ILE A 277 3.27 10.23 14.68
N ALA A 278 3.25 10.06 13.36
CA ALA A 278 2.85 8.80 12.73
C ALA A 278 3.75 7.62 13.16
N VAL A 279 5.07 7.85 13.30
CA VAL A 279 6.00 6.84 13.82
C VAL A 279 5.66 6.50 15.27
N VAL A 280 5.49 7.51 16.13
CA VAL A 280 5.14 7.31 17.54
C VAL A 280 3.83 6.54 17.70
N LEU A 281 2.80 6.93 16.94
CA LEU A 281 1.52 6.22 16.96
C LEU A 281 1.65 4.79 16.41
N GLY A 282 2.47 4.57 15.40
CA GLY A 282 2.77 3.23 14.88
C GLY A 282 3.45 2.35 15.93
N VAL A 283 4.42 2.88 16.68
CA VAL A 283 5.07 2.17 17.78
C VAL A 283 4.08 1.86 18.90
N ILE A 284 3.27 2.85 19.31
CA ILE A 284 2.21 2.64 20.31
C ILE A 284 1.24 1.55 19.84
N TYR A 285 0.85 1.57 18.56
CA TYR A 285 -0.01 0.55 17.99
C TYR A 285 0.61 -0.85 18.03
N ILE A 286 1.90 -0.98 17.69
CA ILE A 286 2.62 -2.26 17.78
C ILE A 286 2.63 -2.75 19.23
N LEU A 287 3.00 -1.89 20.18
CA LEU A 287 3.01 -2.25 21.61
C LEU A 287 1.63 -2.65 22.12
N PHE A 288 0.58 -1.94 21.68
CA PHE A 288 -0.80 -2.29 22.00
C PHE A 288 -1.17 -3.68 21.43
N MET A 289 -0.82 -3.97 20.18
CA MET A 289 -1.11 -5.27 19.57
C MET A 289 -0.36 -6.41 20.21
N GLU A 290 0.91 -6.20 20.60
CA GLU A 290 1.70 -7.16 21.38
C GLU A 290 1.04 -7.43 22.74
N ASN A 291 0.67 -6.37 23.45
CA ASN A 291 -0.05 -6.48 24.72
C ASN A 291 -1.38 -7.22 24.55
N ARG A 292 -2.14 -6.91 23.51
CA ARG A 292 -3.41 -7.58 23.21
C ARG A 292 -3.23 -9.08 22.95
N VAL A 293 -2.21 -9.47 22.19
CA VAL A 293 -1.91 -10.90 21.93
C VAL A 293 -1.52 -11.61 23.22
N ALA A 294 -0.61 -11.02 24.00
CA ALA A 294 -0.20 -11.55 25.28
C ALA A 294 -1.39 -11.69 26.25
N PHE A 295 -2.22 -10.65 26.33
CA PHE A 295 -3.41 -10.64 27.16
C PHE A 295 -4.37 -11.77 26.81
N LYS A 296 -4.69 -11.94 25.51
CA LYS A 296 -5.55 -13.03 25.04
C LYS A 296 -5.02 -14.41 25.38
N LYS A 297 -3.71 -14.61 25.18
CA LYS A 297 -3.04 -15.88 25.48
C LYS A 297 -3.18 -16.24 26.96
N VAL A 298 -2.89 -15.28 27.85
CA VAL A 298 -2.98 -15.47 29.30
C VAL A 298 -4.43 -15.64 29.76
N ASN A 299 -5.33 -14.76 29.29
CA ASN A 299 -6.76 -14.79 29.64
C ASN A 299 -7.40 -16.14 29.27
N LYS A 300 -7.11 -16.64 28.07
CA LYS A 300 -7.58 -17.94 27.62
C LYS A 300 -7.07 -19.06 28.52
N ALA A 301 -5.77 -19.08 28.85
CA ALA A 301 -5.17 -20.09 29.72
C ALA A 301 -5.79 -20.09 31.11
N VAL A 302 -6.13 -18.91 31.64
CA VAL A 302 -6.76 -18.77 32.97
C VAL A 302 -8.22 -19.26 32.93
N LEU A 303 -8.98 -18.91 31.89
CA LEU A 303 -10.37 -19.34 31.71
C LEU A 303 -10.48 -20.86 31.53
N ASP A 304 -9.55 -21.45 30.77
CA ASP A 304 -9.51 -22.88 30.45
C ASP A 304 -8.87 -23.72 31.62
N GLY A 305 -8.30 -23.07 32.64
CA GLY A 305 -7.56 -23.74 33.70
C GLY A 305 -6.22 -24.36 33.27
N SER A 306 -5.70 -23.96 32.10
CA SER A 306 -4.50 -24.53 31.47
C SER A 306 -3.23 -23.69 31.71
N VAL A 307 -3.19 -22.88 32.75
CA VAL A 307 -2.08 -21.94 33.04
C VAL A 307 -0.72 -22.65 33.15
N GLU A 308 -0.68 -23.86 33.73
CA GLU A 308 0.56 -24.62 33.89
C GLU A 308 1.12 -25.17 32.58
N SER A 309 0.29 -25.35 31.57
CA SER A 309 0.69 -25.88 30.25
C SER A 309 1.10 -24.81 29.24
N VAL A 310 0.93 -23.53 29.60
CA VAL A 310 1.20 -22.42 28.67
C VAL A 310 2.56 -21.78 28.93
N VAL A 311 3.44 -21.81 27.95
CA VAL A 311 4.75 -21.15 28.05
C VAL A 311 4.59 -19.65 27.97
N LEU A 312 4.82 -18.94 29.07
CA LEU A 312 4.68 -17.49 29.20
C LEU A 312 6.03 -16.84 29.46
N SER A 313 6.36 -15.81 28.71
CA SER A 313 7.52 -14.97 28.99
C SER A 313 7.24 -13.99 30.14
N LYS A 314 8.29 -13.52 30.78
CA LYS A 314 8.18 -12.48 31.83
C LYS A 314 7.48 -11.24 31.29
N TRP A 315 7.78 -10.86 30.06
CA TRP A 315 7.17 -9.69 29.38
C TRP A 315 5.64 -9.88 29.19
N GLU A 316 5.19 -11.07 28.78
CA GLU A 316 3.75 -11.38 28.62
C GLU A 316 3.02 -11.27 29.97
N ILE A 317 3.62 -11.78 31.03
CA ILE A 317 3.07 -11.73 32.38
C ILE A 317 3.02 -10.30 32.93
N ASP A 318 4.10 -9.53 32.75
CA ASP A 318 4.18 -8.14 33.21
C ASP A 318 3.14 -7.27 32.52
N ASN A 319 2.98 -7.42 31.19
CA ASN A 319 1.96 -6.71 30.42
C ASN A 319 0.53 -7.11 30.80
N TYR A 320 0.28 -8.41 31.02
CA TYR A 320 -1.01 -8.88 31.52
C TYR A 320 -1.34 -8.26 32.87
N ASN A 321 -0.41 -8.35 33.81
CA ASN A 321 -0.58 -7.80 35.17
C ASN A 321 -0.75 -6.27 35.16
N PHE A 322 -0.01 -5.55 34.31
CA PHE A 322 -0.18 -4.11 34.13
C PHE A 322 -1.59 -3.78 33.60
N THR A 323 -2.04 -4.47 32.58
CA THR A 323 -3.38 -4.27 32.01
C THR A 323 -4.47 -4.64 33.02
N ALA A 324 -4.34 -5.76 33.72
CA ALA A 324 -5.29 -6.21 34.72
C ALA A 324 -5.37 -5.26 35.93
N LYS A 325 -4.24 -4.69 36.37
CA LYS A 325 -4.19 -3.67 37.43
C LYS A 325 -4.82 -2.35 37.06
N LEU A 326 -4.61 -1.92 35.80
CA LEU A 326 -5.18 -0.67 35.31
C LEU A 326 -6.71 -0.73 35.31
N TYR A 327 -7.28 -1.93 35.23
CA TYR A 327 -8.70 -2.19 35.10
C TYR A 327 -9.21 -3.16 36.11
N ASN A 328 -9.26 -2.73 37.35
CA ASN A 328 -9.66 -3.51 38.54
C ASN A 328 -11.05 -4.18 38.47
N LYS A 329 -11.81 -4.04 37.38
CA LYS A 329 -13.11 -4.68 37.15
C LYS A 329 -13.29 -5.02 35.65
N PRO A 330 -13.93 -6.16 35.34
CA PRO A 330 -14.32 -6.48 33.96
C PRO A 330 -15.15 -5.33 33.40
N ASN A 331 -14.63 -4.67 32.35
CA ASN A 331 -15.28 -3.54 31.71
C ASN A 331 -15.64 -3.94 30.28
N LYS A 332 -16.91 -3.74 29.88
CA LYS A 332 -17.40 -4.03 28.54
C LYS A 332 -16.55 -3.37 27.44
N PHE A 333 -16.03 -2.18 27.70
CA PHE A 333 -15.14 -1.46 26.79
C PHE A 333 -13.83 -2.22 26.57
N LEU A 334 -13.24 -2.77 27.62
CA LEU A 334 -12.03 -3.58 27.52
C LEU A 334 -12.25 -4.91 26.81
N CYS A 335 -13.33 -5.60 27.15
CA CYS A 335 -13.72 -6.82 26.45
C CYS A 335 -13.86 -6.53 24.94
N TRP A 336 -14.48 -5.43 24.58
CA TRP A 336 -14.57 -4.99 23.20
C TRP A 336 -13.20 -4.64 22.61
N LEU A 337 -12.36 -3.86 23.31
CA LEU A 337 -11.05 -3.42 22.84
C LEU A 337 -10.08 -4.59 22.62
N TYR A 338 -10.08 -5.57 23.53
CA TYR A 338 -9.25 -6.77 23.42
C TYR A 338 -9.93 -7.88 22.60
N GLY A 339 -11.23 -7.78 22.32
CA GLY A 339 -12.01 -8.76 21.59
C GLY A 339 -12.24 -10.05 22.37
N GLU A 340 -12.39 -9.91 23.70
CA GLU A 340 -12.71 -10.98 24.64
C GLU A 340 -14.11 -10.76 25.22
N THR A 341 -14.80 -11.83 25.61
CA THR A 341 -16.13 -11.76 26.22
C THR A 341 -16.06 -11.66 27.75
N GLU A 342 -15.02 -12.25 28.33
CA GLU A 342 -14.80 -12.31 29.78
C GLU A 342 -13.34 -12.10 30.12
N PHE A 343 -13.08 -11.60 31.30
CA PHE A 343 -11.75 -11.48 31.91
C PHE A 343 -11.64 -12.38 33.12
N ALA A 344 -10.49 -13.03 33.24
CA ALA A 344 -10.08 -13.66 34.46
C ALA A 344 -8.79 -12.99 35.00
N LEU A 345 -8.75 -12.71 36.27
CA LEU A 345 -7.53 -12.25 36.94
C LEU A 345 -6.74 -13.48 37.38
N ALA A 346 -5.49 -13.59 36.95
CA ALA A 346 -4.61 -14.67 37.37
C ALA A 346 -3.63 -14.18 38.43
N GLU A 347 -3.59 -14.83 39.55
CA GLU A 347 -2.58 -14.65 40.58
C GLU A 347 -1.52 -15.76 40.45
N GLY A 348 -0.26 -15.45 40.76
CA GLY A 348 0.81 -16.45 40.84
C GLY A 348 1.40 -16.94 39.52
N LEU A 349 1.23 -16.19 38.41
CA LEU A 349 1.87 -16.53 37.14
C LEU A 349 3.39 -16.50 37.23
N THR A 350 4.05 -17.61 36.88
CA THR A 350 5.51 -17.73 36.88
C THR A 350 6.04 -17.72 35.42
N PRO A 351 7.10 -16.97 35.13
CA PRO A 351 7.69 -16.98 33.80
C PRO A 351 8.42 -18.30 33.53
N ALA A 352 8.30 -18.77 32.28
CA ALA A 352 9.07 -19.94 31.85
C ALA A 352 10.59 -19.62 31.80
N SER A 353 11.41 -20.66 31.91
CA SER A 353 12.87 -20.52 31.81
C SER A 353 13.29 -19.98 30.42
N LYS A 354 14.51 -19.47 30.30
CA LYS A 354 15.03 -19.00 29.02
C LYS A 354 15.15 -20.14 28.01
N GLU A 355 15.53 -21.32 28.48
CA GLU A 355 15.67 -22.55 27.67
C GLU A 355 14.30 -22.97 27.12
N THR A 356 13.29 -23.10 27.98
CA THR A 356 11.92 -23.47 27.59
C THR A 356 11.33 -22.45 26.60
N LEU A 357 11.63 -21.15 26.76
CA LEU A 357 11.20 -20.12 25.81
C LEU A 357 11.91 -20.22 24.45
N GLN A 358 13.18 -20.65 24.42
CA GLN A 358 13.91 -20.87 23.18
C GLN A 358 13.37 -22.09 22.44
N GLU A 359 13.18 -23.21 23.12
CA GLU A 359 12.59 -24.43 22.57
C GLU A 359 11.20 -24.13 21.97
N TYR A 360 10.33 -23.49 22.72
CA TYR A 360 9.01 -23.10 22.24
C TYR A 360 9.05 -22.19 20.99
N LYS A 361 10.02 -21.26 20.94
CA LYS A 361 10.21 -20.41 19.75
C LYS A 361 10.70 -21.20 18.53
N MET A 362 11.54 -22.21 18.74
CA MET A 362 11.98 -23.09 17.67
C MET A 362 10.83 -23.94 17.14
N GLU A 363 10.06 -24.57 18.03
CA GLU A 363 8.87 -25.33 17.64
C GLU A 363 7.85 -24.49 16.85
N LEU A 364 7.56 -23.25 17.30
CA LEU A 364 6.68 -22.34 16.57
C LEU A 364 7.23 -22.05 15.17
N LYS A 365 8.53 -21.83 15.06
CA LYS A 365 9.18 -21.54 13.76
C LYS A 365 9.13 -22.73 12.82
N GLU A 366 9.25 -23.93 13.33
CA GLU A 366 9.11 -25.18 12.56
C GLU A 366 7.66 -25.39 12.13
N GLN A 367 6.70 -25.16 13.00
CA GLN A 367 5.28 -25.22 12.67
C GLN A 367 4.90 -24.19 11.61
N GLU A 368 5.42 -22.97 11.71
CA GLU A 368 5.21 -21.93 10.67
C GLU A 368 5.83 -22.31 9.33
N LYS A 369 7.02 -22.95 9.34
CA LYS A 369 7.65 -23.47 8.12
C LYS A 369 6.81 -24.61 7.51
N ALA A 370 6.35 -25.54 8.31
CA ALA A 370 5.52 -26.64 7.86
C ALA A 370 4.21 -26.17 7.23
N LEU A 371 3.54 -25.20 7.86
CA LEU A 371 2.31 -24.57 7.35
C LEU A 371 2.56 -23.84 6.03
N ALA A 372 3.69 -23.12 5.92
CA ALA A 372 4.05 -22.41 4.71
C ALA A 372 4.36 -23.36 3.53
N LEU A 373 4.93 -24.55 3.82
CA LEU A 373 5.18 -25.61 2.84
C LEU A 373 3.86 -26.25 2.38
N ASP A 374 2.93 -26.54 3.31
CA ASP A 374 1.61 -27.09 2.99
C ASP A 374 0.79 -26.09 2.14
N GLU A 375 0.85 -24.80 2.45
CA GLU A 375 0.21 -23.74 1.66
C GLU A 375 0.80 -23.65 0.24
N LYS A 376 2.13 -23.79 0.11
CA LYS A 376 2.80 -23.84 -1.20
C LYS A 376 2.41 -25.07 -2.01
N ALA A 377 2.34 -26.24 -1.37
CA ALA A 377 1.92 -27.48 -2.03
C ALA A 377 0.48 -27.39 -2.55
N LYS A 378 -0.45 -26.89 -1.74
CA LYS A 378 -1.85 -26.65 -2.15
C LYS A 378 -1.95 -25.66 -3.31
N ASN A 379 -1.17 -24.58 -3.28
CA ASN A 379 -1.15 -23.59 -4.36
C ASN A 379 -0.58 -24.20 -5.66
N LYS A 380 0.43 -25.09 -5.58
CA LYS A 380 0.98 -25.84 -6.73
C LYS A 380 -0.09 -26.76 -7.34
N GLU A 381 -0.81 -27.51 -6.49
CA GLU A 381 -1.87 -28.43 -6.93
C GLU A 381 -3.04 -27.67 -7.58
N GLU A 382 -3.49 -26.56 -6.99
CA GLU A 382 -4.52 -25.71 -7.60
C GLU A 382 -4.08 -25.14 -8.94
N TRP A 383 -2.81 -24.74 -9.06
CA TRP A 383 -2.24 -24.21 -10.29
C TRP A 383 -2.18 -25.32 -11.37
N GLN A 384 -1.68 -26.50 -11.06
CA GLN A 384 -1.64 -27.65 -11.96
C GLN A 384 -3.05 -28.04 -12.45
N ASN A 385 -4.04 -28.04 -11.56
CA ASN A 385 -5.43 -28.32 -11.90
C ASN A 385 -6.04 -27.25 -12.84
N ARG A 386 -5.70 -25.97 -12.64
CA ARG A 386 -6.11 -24.89 -13.55
C ARG A 386 -5.43 -25.00 -14.90
N TRP A 387 -4.15 -25.29 -14.89
CA TRP A 387 -3.35 -25.49 -16.09
C TRP A 387 -3.84 -26.67 -16.92
N GLN A 388 -4.16 -27.78 -16.30
CA GLN A 388 -4.74 -28.92 -16.99
C GLN A 388 -6.07 -28.56 -17.67
N LYS A 389 -6.93 -27.79 -17.01
CA LYS A 389 -8.17 -27.28 -17.61
C LYS A 389 -7.92 -26.37 -18.83
N VAL A 390 -6.87 -25.57 -18.78
CA VAL A 390 -6.47 -24.72 -19.91
C VAL A 390 -5.93 -25.58 -21.05
N LYS A 391 -5.06 -26.56 -20.78
CA LYS A 391 -4.59 -27.54 -21.78
C LYS A 391 -5.75 -28.29 -22.45
N ASP A 392 -6.68 -28.79 -21.67
CA ASP A 392 -7.85 -29.52 -22.16
C ASP A 392 -8.73 -28.62 -23.06
N PHE A 393 -8.92 -27.35 -22.69
CA PHE A 393 -9.64 -26.37 -23.49
C PHE A 393 -8.96 -26.09 -24.84
N PHE A 394 -7.64 -25.96 -24.89
CA PHE A 394 -6.89 -25.74 -26.13
C PHE A 394 -6.76 -27.02 -26.98
N GLN A 395 -6.61 -28.19 -26.36
CA GLN A 395 -6.60 -29.45 -27.10
C GLN A 395 -7.97 -29.76 -27.72
N GLY A 396 -9.07 -29.43 -27.06
CA GLY A 396 -10.42 -29.53 -27.61
C GLY A 396 -10.68 -28.62 -28.81
N LYS A 397 -9.93 -27.51 -28.95
CA LYS A 397 -10.02 -26.54 -30.07
C LYS A 397 -9.05 -26.82 -31.23
N LYS A 398 -8.05 -27.69 -31.09
CA LYS A 398 -7.09 -28.05 -32.14
C LYS A 398 -7.71 -28.70 -33.40
N GLY A 399 -9.01 -28.84 -33.45
CA GLY A 399 -9.70 -29.43 -34.59
C GLY A 399 -9.99 -28.51 -35.77
N LYS A 400 -10.09 -27.19 -35.62
CA LYS A 400 -10.31 -26.22 -36.73
C LYS A 400 -10.05 -24.79 -36.24
N ASP A 401 -9.09 -24.08 -36.90
CA ASP A 401 -8.90 -22.64 -36.83
C ASP A 401 -8.36 -22.03 -35.53
N ALA A 402 -7.15 -22.42 -35.07
CA ALA A 402 -6.40 -21.65 -34.07
C ALA A 402 -5.46 -20.66 -34.75
N PRO A 403 -5.46 -19.35 -34.41
CA PRO A 403 -4.47 -18.39 -34.92
C PRO A 403 -3.06 -18.74 -34.43
N GLU A 404 -2.05 -18.53 -35.30
CA GLU A 404 -0.62 -18.78 -34.98
C GLU A 404 -0.10 -18.03 -33.73
N GLU A 405 -0.68 -16.88 -33.38
CA GLU A 405 -0.39 -16.14 -32.13
C GLU A 405 -0.76 -16.93 -30.88
N THR A 406 -1.84 -17.68 -30.91
CA THR A 406 -2.33 -18.46 -29.76
C THR A 406 -1.43 -19.68 -29.45
N ILE A 407 -0.69 -20.16 -30.45
CA ILE A 407 0.27 -21.27 -30.29
C ILE A 407 1.55 -20.76 -29.64
N LYS A 408 2.01 -19.55 -29.99
CA LYS A 408 3.18 -18.92 -29.35
C LYS A 408 2.95 -18.57 -27.89
N GLU A 409 1.76 -18.05 -27.54
CA GLU A 409 1.40 -17.84 -26.13
C GLU A 409 1.37 -19.14 -25.31
N ALA A 410 0.94 -20.25 -25.91
CA ALA A 410 0.96 -21.54 -25.23
C ALA A 410 2.40 -22.06 -24.99
N ASP A 411 3.32 -21.82 -25.92
CA ASP A 411 4.73 -22.22 -25.79
C ASP A 411 5.50 -21.32 -24.80
N GLU A 412 5.16 -20.02 -24.68
CA GLU A 412 5.71 -19.13 -23.65
C GLU A 412 5.25 -19.54 -22.24
N ILE A 413 4.01 -19.98 -22.10
CA ILE A 413 3.45 -20.43 -20.83
C ILE A 413 4.00 -21.81 -20.43
N ASP A 414 4.31 -22.72 -21.38
CA ASP A 414 5.01 -23.99 -21.10
C ASP A 414 6.45 -23.73 -20.60
N ASN A 415 7.15 -22.73 -21.13
CA ASN A 415 8.49 -22.33 -20.65
C ASN A 415 8.45 -21.69 -19.23
N GLU A 416 7.40 -20.95 -18.89
CA GLU A 416 7.22 -20.46 -17.51
C GLU A 416 6.88 -21.59 -16.53
N ALA A 417 6.18 -22.64 -16.99
CA ALA A 417 5.88 -23.83 -16.21
C ALA A 417 7.13 -24.61 -15.85
N ASP A 418 8.02 -24.84 -16.83
CA ASP A 418 9.30 -25.54 -16.63
C ASP A 418 10.24 -24.77 -15.68
N ASN A 419 10.22 -23.42 -15.72
CA ASN A 419 10.96 -22.57 -14.78
C ASN A 419 10.41 -22.66 -13.35
N MET A 420 9.09 -22.85 -13.17
CA MET A 420 8.50 -23.05 -11.85
C MET A 420 8.76 -24.47 -11.32
N GLU A 421 8.83 -25.47 -12.18
CA GLU A 421 9.15 -26.85 -11.81
C GLU A 421 10.59 -26.95 -11.30
N ASN A 422 11.55 -26.31 -12.00
CA ASN A 422 12.93 -26.21 -11.56
C ASN A 422 13.10 -25.47 -10.22
N ALA A 423 12.31 -24.43 -9.97
CA ALA A 423 12.33 -23.70 -8.70
C ALA A 423 11.74 -24.52 -7.52
N VAL A 424 10.98 -25.58 -7.80
CA VAL A 424 10.44 -26.49 -6.79
C VAL A 424 11.42 -27.62 -6.49
N ASP A 425 12.12 -28.13 -7.48
CA ASP A 425 13.16 -29.15 -7.32
C ASP A 425 14.36 -28.60 -6.52
N ASP A 426 14.67 -27.30 -6.66
CA ASP A 426 15.64 -26.61 -5.80
C ASP A 426 15.20 -26.58 -4.33
N ILE A 427 13.89 -26.46 -4.06
CA ILE A 427 13.34 -26.46 -2.69
C ILE A 427 13.30 -27.89 -2.10
N GLU A 428 13.07 -28.91 -2.89
CA GLU A 428 13.16 -30.31 -2.43
C GLU A 428 14.60 -30.69 -2.13
N SER A 429 15.56 -30.22 -2.91
CA SER A 429 16.98 -30.42 -2.66
C SER A 429 17.48 -29.71 -1.37
N GLU A 430 16.93 -28.51 -1.05
CA GLU A 430 17.20 -27.86 0.23
C GLU A 430 16.59 -28.59 1.43
N LYS A 431 15.51 -29.36 1.21
CA LYS A 431 14.85 -30.17 2.23
C LYS A 431 15.69 -31.36 2.65
N ASP A 432 16.28 -32.04 1.67
CA ASP A 432 17.19 -33.19 1.91
C ASP A 432 18.51 -32.74 2.55
N GLN A 433 19.06 -31.60 2.15
CA GLN A 433 20.25 -31.02 2.79
C GLN A 433 20.02 -30.56 4.23
N SER A 434 18.83 -30.08 4.58
CA SER A 434 18.51 -29.70 5.95
C SER A 434 18.26 -30.90 6.86
N ALA A 435 17.71 -32.00 6.34
CA ALA A 435 17.55 -33.27 7.06
C ALA A 435 18.90 -33.89 7.37
N ASP A 436 19.82 -33.92 6.39
CA ASP A 436 21.19 -34.45 6.57
C ASP A 436 22.04 -33.64 7.56
N THR A 437 21.78 -32.33 7.67
CA THR A 437 22.50 -31.45 8.63
C THR A 437 22.02 -31.67 10.05
N ILE A 438 20.76 -32.02 10.26
CA ILE A 438 20.19 -32.33 11.57
C ILE A 438 20.72 -33.70 12.06
N GLU A 439 20.80 -34.73 11.18
CA GLU A 439 21.37 -36.04 11.55
C GLU A 439 22.89 -36.01 11.83
N ARG A 440 23.63 -35.04 11.29
CA ARG A 440 25.06 -34.87 11.59
C ARG A 440 25.33 -34.19 12.91
N ASN A 441 24.50 -33.26 13.34
CA ASN A 441 24.65 -32.58 14.64
C ASN A 441 24.28 -33.45 15.86
N ASP A 442 23.49 -34.52 15.65
CA ASP A 442 23.14 -35.46 16.72
C ASP A 442 24.20 -36.58 16.92
N LYS A 443 25.28 -36.59 16.13
CA LYS A 443 26.31 -37.64 16.14
C LYS A 443 27.72 -37.22 16.61
N GLU A 444 27.91 -35.98 17.10
CA GLU A 444 29.17 -35.63 17.75
C GLU A 444 29.06 -35.81 19.27
N PRO A 445 29.85 -36.77 19.85
CA PRO A 445 29.88 -37.00 21.30
C PRO A 445 30.74 -35.94 21.98
N SER A 446 30.21 -35.47 23.11
CA SER A 446 30.95 -34.71 24.11
C SER A 446 32.22 -35.45 24.59
N ASP A 447 33.36 -35.02 24.07
CA ASP A 447 34.68 -35.31 24.67
C ASP A 447 35.51 -34.02 24.67
N ILE A 448 35.38 -33.23 25.68
CA ILE A 448 36.50 -32.39 26.16
C ILE A 448 36.68 -32.63 27.64
N VAL A 449 37.70 -33.48 27.84
CA VAL A 449 38.34 -33.80 29.10
C VAL A 449 38.85 -32.54 29.77
N THR A 450 38.56 -32.43 31.07
CA THR A 450 39.26 -31.65 32.08
C THR A 450 40.77 -31.95 32.03
N ASP A 451 41.60 -30.93 31.95
CA ASP A 451 42.86 -30.89 32.72
C ASP A 451 43.41 -29.48 32.98
N ASN A 452 43.55 -29.23 34.28
CA ASN A 452 44.64 -28.59 35.02
C ASN A 452 45.21 -27.21 34.58
N GLN A 453 45.08 -26.25 35.37
CA GLN A 453 45.85 -25.70 36.48
C GLN A 453 45.41 -24.30 36.81
#